data_7135dbc05f72c0ab3cb8bc7c9a5508e5
#
_entry.id   7135dbc05f72c0ab3cb8bc7c9a5508e5
#
_cell.length_a   1.000
_cell.length_b   1.000
_cell.length_c   1.000
_cell.angle_alpha   90.00
_cell.angle_beta   90.00
_cell.angle_gamma   90.00
#
_symmetry.space_group_name_H-M   'P 1'
#
loop_
_entity.id
_entity.type
_entity.pdbx_description
1 polymer ?
#
loop_
_entity_poly.entity_id
_entity_poly.type
_entity_poly.pdbx_seq_one_letter_code
_entity_poly.pdbx_strand_id
1 'polypeptide(L)'
;TPIFEVAVARFGAASTLFLGDRLDTDILGANRAGMPSALVLTGIDRPKHVLAADAFSRPTYILSDLRELHEPYPEARTKRDGTVTVGDSSVRIIGNDVTLLTAGDKQVDVVRAGAKAIWDSGRTIYGLNVDERLYADPFHRP
;
A
#
# COMPACT_ATOMS: atom_id res chain seq x y z
N THR A 1 -4.56 -16.54 2.29
CA THR A 1 -5.49 -16.21 3.39
C THR A 1 -6.18 -14.89 3.08
N PRO A 2 -7.51 -14.84 3.13
CA PRO A 2 -8.23 -13.57 2.95
C PRO A 2 -7.80 -12.52 3.96
N ILE A 3 -7.84 -11.25 3.56
CA ILE A 3 -7.35 -10.14 4.37
C ILE A 3 -8.04 -10.05 5.74
N PHE A 4 -9.33 -10.37 5.81
CA PHE A 4 -10.05 -10.36 7.10
C PHE A 4 -9.45 -11.37 8.07
N GLU A 5 -9.16 -12.58 7.61
CA GLU A 5 -8.54 -13.61 8.46
C GLU A 5 -7.11 -13.24 8.86
N VAL A 6 -6.36 -12.60 7.97
CA VAL A 6 -5.02 -12.09 8.29
C VAL A 6 -5.11 -11.04 9.39
N ALA A 7 -6.06 -10.12 9.30
CA ALA A 7 -6.26 -9.07 10.31
C ALA A 7 -6.63 -9.69 11.67
N VAL A 8 -7.53 -10.68 11.70
CA VAL A 8 -7.91 -11.36 12.92
C VAL A 8 -6.72 -12.10 13.53
N ALA A 9 -5.95 -12.83 12.72
CA ALA A 9 -4.79 -13.57 13.19
C ALA A 9 -3.70 -12.64 13.73
N ARG A 10 -3.47 -11.49 13.09
CA ARG A 10 -2.41 -10.55 13.46
C ARG A 10 -2.76 -9.68 14.65
N PHE A 11 -4.02 -9.24 14.77
CA PHE A 11 -4.46 -8.26 15.76
C PHE A 11 -5.41 -8.82 16.80
N GLY A 12 -5.83 -10.07 16.66
CA GLY A 12 -6.74 -10.75 17.58
C GLY A 12 -8.18 -10.73 17.11
N ALA A 13 -8.97 -11.69 17.61
CA ALA A 13 -10.35 -11.89 17.17
C ALA A 13 -11.28 -10.72 17.54
N ALA A 14 -10.93 -9.94 18.57
CA ALA A 14 -11.71 -8.78 18.99
C ALA A 14 -11.39 -7.52 18.17
N SER A 15 -10.37 -7.57 17.32
CA SER A 15 -9.96 -6.40 16.54
C SER A 15 -10.92 -6.14 15.38
N THR A 16 -11.16 -4.85 15.13
CA THR A 16 -11.98 -4.40 14.01
C THR A 16 -11.08 -3.91 12.89
N LEU A 17 -11.35 -4.34 11.67
CA LEU A 17 -10.68 -3.81 10.49
C LEU A 17 -11.44 -2.60 9.99
N PHE A 18 -10.80 -1.44 9.98
CA PHE A 18 -11.39 -0.21 9.43
C PHE A 18 -11.16 -0.14 7.93
N LEU A 19 -12.24 0.06 7.19
CA LEU A 19 -12.21 0.28 5.75
C LEU A 19 -12.47 1.75 5.47
N GLY A 20 -11.66 2.36 4.61
CA GLY A 20 -11.86 3.75 4.25
C GLY A 20 -11.22 4.11 2.94
N ASP A 21 -11.56 5.28 2.42
CA ASP A 21 -11.04 5.80 1.16
C ASP A 21 -10.28 7.13 1.35
N ARG A 22 -10.11 7.57 2.61
CA ARG A 22 -9.40 8.79 2.93
C ARG A 22 -8.32 8.55 3.97
N LEU A 23 -7.11 9.00 3.65
CA LEU A 23 -5.95 8.87 4.54
C LEU A 23 -6.05 9.81 5.74
N ASP A 24 -6.49 11.05 5.52
CA ASP A 24 -6.49 12.11 6.52
C ASP A 24 -7.62 12.00 7.55
N THR A 25 -8.59 11.13 7.32
CA THR A 25 -9.70 10.91 8.26
C THR A 25 -9.79 9.44 8.67
N ASP A 26 -10.10 8.56 7.72
CA ASP A 26 -10.38 7.15 8.01
C ASP A 26 -9.13 6.41 8.51
N ILE A 27 -8.03 6.52 7.79
CA ILE A 27 -6.82 5.79 8.10
C ILE A 27 -6.11 6.41 9.31
N LEU A 28 -6.02 7.73 9.37
CA LEU A 28 -5.45 8.43 10.52
C LEU A 28 -6.21 8.08 11.80
N GLY A 29 -7.55 8.07 11.73
CA GLY A 29 -8.38 7.73 12.88
C GLY A 29 -8.15 6.30 13.36
N ALA A 30 -8.09 5.34 12.44
CA ALA A 30 -7.82 3.94 12.77
C ALA A 30 -6.44 3.77 13.41
N ASN A 31 -5.42 4.43 12.84
CA ASN A 31 -4.05 4.36 13.37
C ASN A 31 -3.96 4.95 14.79
N ARG A 32 -4.64 6.07 15.05
CA ARG A 32 -4.68 6.67 16.38
C ARG A 32 -5.37 5.78 17.40
N ALA A 33 -6.35 5.02 16.96
CA ALA A 33 -7.05 4.06 17.81
C ALA A 33 -6.32 2.72 17.97
N GLY A 34 -5.18 2.55 17.30
CA GLY A 34 -4.40 1.30 17.33
C GLY A 34 -5.07 0.16 16.58
N MET A 35 -5.91 0.47 15.60
CA MET A 35 -6.69 -0.54 14.87
C MET A 35 -6.16 -0.71 13.45
N PRO A 36 -6.22 -1.95 12.92
CA PRO A 36 -5.81 -2.17 11.54
C PRO A 36 -6.75 -1.48 10.55
N SER A 37 -6.20 -0.99 9.46
CA SER A 37 -6.95 -0.26 8.45
C SER A 37 -6.65 -0.77 7.04
N ALA A 38 -7.63 -0.66 6.16
CA ALA A 38 -7.49 -0.96 4.75
C ALA A 38 -7.96 0.26 3.95
N LEU A 39 -7.09 0.79 3.13
CA LEU A 39 -7.43 1.87 2.22
C LEU A 39 -7.92 1.27 0.91
N VAL A 40 -9.08 1.74 0.45
CA VAL A 40 -9.67 1.32 -0.82
C VAL A 40 -9.43 2.42 -1.84
N LEU A 41 -8.75 2.08 -2.94
CA LEU A 41 -8.31 3.06 -3.95
C LEU A 41 -9.41 3.45 -4.95
N THR A 42 -10.67 3.12 -4.66
CA THR A 42 -11.82 3.58 -5.45
C THR A 42 -12.31 4.97 -5.07
N GLY A 43 -11.83 5.50 -3.95
CA GLY A 43 -12.35 6.71 -3.35
C GLY A 43 -11.56 7.96 -3.68
N ILE A 44 -11.45 8.84 -2.70
CA ILE A 44 -10.88 10.18 -2.85
C ILE A 44 -9.35 10.13 -2.97
N ASP A 45 -8.70 9.34 -2.13
CA ASP A 45 -7.24 9.25 -2.16
C ASP A 45 -6.77 8.26 -3.22
N ARG A 46 -5.79 8.70 -3.99
CA ARG A 46 -5.22 8.00 -5.13
C ARG A 46 -3.87 7.40 -4.78
N PRO A 47 -3.29 6.54 -5.64
CA PRO A 47 -1.98 5.94 -5.37
C PRO A 47 -0.90 6.94 -4.96
N LYS A 48 -0.81 8.10 -5.60
CA LYS A 48 0.21 9.08 -5.24
C LYS A 48 0.05 9.60 -3.80
N HIS A 49 -1.16 9.68 -3.30
CA HIS A 49 -1.42 10.11 -1.92
C HIS A 49 -0.95 9.05 -0.93
N VAL A 50 -1.17 7.77 -1.26
CA VAL A 50 -0.71 6.64 -0.44
C VAL A 50 0.81 6.63 -0.36
N LEU A 51 1.48 6.79 -1.50
CA LEU A 51 2.95 6.80 -1.55
C LEU A 51 3.51 7.96 -0.75
N ALA A 52 2.81 9.09 -0.69
CA ALA A 52 3.21 10.29 0.04
C ALA A 52 2.77 10.29 1.51
N ALA A 53 2.01 9.30 1.98
CA ALA A 53 1.45 9.29 3.32
C ALA A 53 2.52 9.33 4.40
N ASP A 54 2.30 10.18 5.42
CA ASP A 54 3.18 10.24 6.58
C ASP A 54 2.95 9.02 7.50
N ALA A 55 3.80 8.89 8.52
CA ALA A 55 3.77 7.73 9.41
C ALA A 55 2.43 7.53 10.14
N PHE A 56 1.63 8.57 10.30
CA PHE A 56 0.35 8.50 11.02
C PHE A 56 -0.82 8.14 10.12
N SER A 57 -0.65 8.25 8.80
CA SER A 57 -1.72 8.05 7.82
C SER A 57 -1.49 6.88 6.88
N ARG A 58 -0.57 5.96 7.22
CA ARG A 58 -0.27 4.79 6.40
C ARG A 58 -1.24 3.67 6.72
N PRO A 59 -1.95 3.12 5.71
CA PRO A 59 -2.86 2.01 5.96
C PRO A 59 -2.10 0.72 6.22
N THR A 60 -2.74 -0.20 6.94
CA THR A 60 -2.20 -1.55 7.13
C THR A 60 -2.25 -2.34 5.83
N TYR A 61 -3.35 -2.16 5.08
CA TYR A 61 -3.60 -2.85 3.82
C TYR A 61 -4.04 -1.86 2.75
N ILE A 62 -3.70 -2.16 1.50
CA ILE A 62 -4.08 -1.35 0.34
C ILE A 62 -4.87 -2.24 -0.61
N LEU A 63 -6.10 -1.84 -0.93
CA LEU A 63 -7.00 -2.59 -1.77
C LEU A 63 -7.40 -1.76 -3.00
N SER A 64 -7.50 -2.40 -4.15
CA SER A 64 -8.06 -1.74 -5.33
C SER A 64 -9.57 -1.60 -5.21
N ASP A 65 -10.26 -2.62 -4.66
CA ASP A 65 -11.69 -2.57 -4.36
C ASP A 65 -12.04 -3.53 -3.22
N LEU A 66 -13.30 -3.47 -2.77
CA LEU A 66 -13.78 -4.27 -1.64
C LEU A 66 -13.81 -5.78 -1.90
N ARG A 67 -13.81 -6.20 -3.16
CA ARG A 67 -13.79 -7.63 -3.50
C ARG A 67 -12.53 -8.31 -3.03
N GLU A 68 -11.44 -7.54 -2.92
CA GLU A 68 -10.16 -8.07 -2.45
C GLU A 68 -10.16 -8.48 -0.97
N LEU A 69 -11.18 -8.12 -0.21
CA LEU A 69 -11.34 -8.61 1.16
C LEU A 69 -11.47 -10.13 1.22
N HIS A 70 -11.94 -10.74 0.14
CA HIS A 70 -12.15 -12.18 0.03
C HIS A 70 -10.97 -12.91 -0.63
N GLU A 71 -9.91 -12.17 -0.96
CA GLU A 71 -8.72 -12.71 -1.61
C GLU A 71 -7.54 -12.74 -0.64
N PRO A 72 -6.57 -13.64 -0.85
CA PRO A 72 -5.33 -13.61 -0.06
C PRO A 72 -4.60 -12.28 -0.28
N TYR A 73 -4.14 -11.66 0.80
CA TYR A 73 -3.33 -10.45 0.70
C TYR A 73 -1.89 -10.86 0.38
N PRO A 74 -1.28 -10.29 -0.67
CA PRO A 74 0.08 -10.67 -1.04
C PRO A 74 1.08 -10.22 0.02
N GLU A 75 2.06 -11.08 0.29
CA GLU A 75 3.13 -10.78 1.20
C GLU A 75 4.20 -9.95 0.51
N ALA A 76 4.68 -8.90 1.17
CA ALA A 76 5.77 -8.09 0.66
C ALA A 76 7.11 -8.72 1.05
N ARG A 77 8.03 -8.80 0.10
CA ARG A 77 9.38 -9.35 0.32
C ARG A 77 10.40 -8.27 -0.01
N THR A 78 11.37 -8.09 0.88
CA THR A 78 12.44 -7.13 0.67
C THR A 78 13.76 -7.87 0.54
N LYS A 79 14.46 -7.65 -0.58
CA LYS A 79 15.79 -8.21 -0.82
C LYS A 79 16.87 -7.36 -0.15
N ARG A 80 18.08 -7.90 -0.07
CA ARG A 80 19.23 -7.20 0.53
C ARG A 80 19.54 -5.87 -0.15
N ASP A 81 19.32 -5.78 -1.45
CA ASP A 81 19.57 -4.56 -2.22
C ASP A 81 18.45 -3.51 -2.05
N GLY A 82 17.43 -3.81 -1.25
CA GLY A 82 16.31 -2.92 -1.02
C GLY A 82 15.14 -3.12 -1.97
N THR A 83 15.22 -4.05 -2.92
CA THR A 83 14.12 -4.34 -3.83
C THR A 83 12.94 -4.91 -3.07
N VAL A 84 11.79 -4.26 -3.18
CA VAL A 84 10.52 -4.72 -2.59
C VAL A 84 9.70 -5.40 -3.67
N THR A 85 9.30 -6.63 -3.41
CA THR A 85 8.46 -7.41 -4.32
C THR A 85 7.13 -7.72 -3.66
N VAL A 86 6.04 -7.43 -4.37
CA VAL A 86 4.67 -7.79 -3.98
C VAL A 86 4.02 -8.46 -5.19
N GLY A 87 3.62 -9.70 -5.03
CA GLY A 87 3.16 -10.48 -6.18
C GLY A 87 4.26 -10.55 -7.22
N ASP A 88 3.94 -10.12 -8.44
CA ASP A 88 4.90 -10.06 -9.55
C ASP A 88 5.47 -8.66 -9.79
N SER A 89 5.19 -7.73 -8.87
CA SER A 89 5.64 -6.34 -8.99
C SER A 89 6.87 -6.09 -8.13
N SER A 90 7.86 -5.39 -8.67
CA SER A 90 9.11 -5.08 -7.96
C SER A 90 9.48 -3.62 -8.11
N VAL A 91 9.81 -2.98 -6.98
CA VAL A 91 10.21 -1.58 -6.90
C VAL A 91 11.50 -1.47 -6.09
N ARG A 92 12.41 -0.61 -6.54
CA ARG A 92 13.65 -0.34 -5.83
C ARG A 92 13.96 1.15 -5.86
N ILE A 93 14.48 1.67 -4.76
CA ILE A 93 15.00 3.04 -4.69
C ILE A 93 16.49 2.99 -5.02
N ILE A 94 16.88 3.63 -6.12
CA ILE A 94 18.25 3.71 -6.59
C ILE A 94 18.64 5.18 -6.54
N GLY A 95 19.51 5.54 -5.59
CA GLY A 95 19.82 6.96 -5.34
C GLY A 95 18.57 7.69 -4.87
N ASN A 96 18.09 8.64 -5.67
CA ASN A 96 16.85 9.37 -5.41
C ASN A 96 15.68 8.89 -6.28
N ASP A 97 15.88 7.84 -7.07
CA ASP A 97 14.88 7.37 -8.01
C ASP A 97 14.13 6.16 -7.48
N VAL A 98 12.81 6.28 -7.36
CA VAL A 98 11.93 5.15 -7.06
C VAL A 98 11.60 4.50 -8.39
N THR A 99 12.21 3.35 -8.64
CA THR A 99 12.19 2.70 -9.95
C THR A 99 11.32 1.46 -9.94
N LEU A 100 10.39 1.38 -10.89
CA LEU A 100 9.61 0.19 -11.12
C LEU A 100 10.44 -0.79 -11.97
N LEU A 101 10.91 -1.87 -11.35
CA LEU A 101 11.71 -2.87 -12.04
C LEU A 101 10.85 -3.85 -12.83
N THR A 102 9.75 -4.29 -12.24
CA THR A 102 8.80 -5.21 -12.87
C THR A 102 7.39 -4.81 -12.49
N ALA A 103 6.53 -4.59 -13.48
CA ALA A 103 5.16 -4.15 -13.22
C ALA A 103 4.25 -5.30 -12.75
N GLY A 104 4.38 -6.50 -13.34
CA GLY A 104 3.47 -7.60 -13.05
C GLY A 104 2.08 -7.38 -13.64
N ASP A 105 1.12 -8.20 -13.21
CA ASP A 105 -0.23 -8.21 -13.77
C ASP A 105 -1.20 -7.29 -13.03
N LYS A 106 -0.91 -6.94 -11.79
CA LYS A 106 -1.83 -6.19 -10.95
C LYS A 106 -1.23 -4.84 -10.56
N GLN A 107 -1.89 -3.77 -11.00
CA GLN A 107 -1.43 -2.41 -10.67
C GLN A 107 -1.45 -2.14 -9.16
N VAL A 108 -2.39 -2.74 -8.41
CA VAL A 108 -2.42 -2.58 -6.96
C VAL A 108 -1.16 -3.13 -6.30
N ASP A 109 -0.56 -4.17 -6.85
CA ASP A 109 0.70 -4.71 -6.33
C ASP A 109 1.87 -3.76 -6.58
N VAL A 110 1.84 -3.01 -7.68
CA VAL A 110 2.81 -1.94 -7.95
C VAL A 110 2.70 -0.86 -6.87
N VAL A 111 1.48 -0.44 -6.53
CA VAL A 111 1.26 0.55 -5.46
C VAL A 111 1.72 0.01 -4.11
N ARG A 112 1.40 -1.22 -3.80
CA ARG A 112 1.83 -1.87 -2.54
C ARG A 112 3.35 -1.93 -2.43
N ALA A 113 4.03 -2.35 -3.49
CA ALA A 113 5.49 -2.42 -3.50
C ALA A 113 6.13 -1.03 -3.40
N GLY A 114 5.61 -0.07 -4.16
CA GLY A 114 6.10 1.31 -4.14
C GLY A 114 5.92 1.96 -2.79
N ALA A 115 4.74 1.80 -2.18
CA ALA A 115 4.46 2.34 -0.86
C ALA A 115 5.43 1.78 0.19
N LYS A 116 5.61 0.46 0.22
CA LYS A 116 6.52 -0.15 1.19
C LYS A 116 7.96 0.31 0.98
N ALA A 117 8.42 0.39 -0.26
CA ALA A 117 9.78 0.85 -0.55
C ALA A 117 10.02 2.28 -0.02
N ILE A 118 9.08 3.18 -0.27
CA ILE A 118 9.18 4.58 0.18
C ILE A 118 9.06 4.67 1.70
N TRP A 119 8.08 4.02 2.28
CA TRP A 119 7.84 4.09 3.73
C TRP A 119 9.00 3.49 4.52
N ASP A 120 9.55 2.36 4.08
CA ASP A 120 10.66 1.70 4.78
C ASP A 120 11.97 2.46 4.62
N SER A 121 12.09 3.31 3.59
CA SER A 121 13.30 4.11 3.37
C SER A 121 13.48 5.23 4.42
N GLY A 122 12.41 5.62 5.08
CA GLY A 122 12.41 6.76 5.99
C GLY A 122 12.49 8.10 5.30
N ARG A 123 12.44 8.14 3.96
CA ARG A 123 12.55 9.36 3.16
C ARG A 123 11.16 9.87 2.81
N THR A 124 11.07 11.20 2.56
CA THR A 124 9.83 11.79 2.08
C THR A 124 9.77 11.73 0.57
N ILE A 125 8.57 11.63 0.02
CA ILE A 125 8.37 11.57 -1.43
C ILE A 125 8.89 12.84 -2.13
N TYR A 126 8.95 13.96 -1.42
CA TYR A 126 9.40 15.23 -1.99
C TYR A 126 10.88 15.23 -2.36
N GLY A 127 11.68 14.37 -1.74
CA GLY A 127 13.08 14.18 -2.07
C GLY A 127 13.35 13.05 -3.05
N LEU A 128 12.30 12.45 -3.61
CA LEU A 128 12.40 11.30 -4.49
C LEU A 128 11.82 11.60 -5.88
N ASN A 129 12.41 10.98 -6.88
CA ASN A 129 11.87 10.98 -8.23
C ASN A 129 11.10 9.68 -8.42
N VAL A 130 9.77 9.75 -8.49
CA VAL A 130 8.92 8.58 -8.55
C VAL A 130 8.53 8.26 -9.98
N ASP A 131 8.74 7.02 -10.40
CA ASP A 131 8.30 6.52 -11.69
C ASP A 131 6.77 6.69 -11.80
N GLU A 132 6.31 7.37 -12.84
CA GLU A 132 4.89 7.67 -13.05
C GLU A 132 4.01 6.42 -13.07
N ARG A 133 4.55 5.29 -13.46
CA ARG A 133 3.81 4.03 -13.49
C ARG A 133 3.35 3.58 -12.09
N LEU A 134 3.99 4.08 -11.02
CA LEU A 134 3.53 3.83 -9.65
C LEU A 134 2.26 4.60 -9.31
N TYR A 135 1.94 5.65 -10.06
CA TYR A 135 0.77 6.49 -9.84
C TYR A 135 -0.47 6.03 -10.59
N ALA A 136 -0.35 5.03 -11.47
CA ALA A 136 -1.49 4.56 -12.24
C ALA A 136 -2.57 4.02 -11.32
N ASP A 137 -3.82 4.43 -11.58
CA ASP A 137 -4.97 4.04 -10.78
C ASP A 137 -5.29 2.56 -11.05
N PRO A 138 -5.31 1.69 -10.01
CA PRO A 138 -5.70 0.29 -10.19
C PRO A 138 -7.13 0.13 -10.71
N PHE A 139 -7.95 1.17 -10.59
CA PHE A 139 -9.32 1.20 -11.08
C PHE A 139 -9.44 1.84 -12.44
N HIS A 140 -8.33 2.27 -13.04
CA HIS A 140 -8.39 2.88 -14.34
C HIS A 140 -9.00 1.93 -15.37
N ARG A 141 -9.98 2.44 -16.11
CA ARG A 141 -10.61 1.71 -17.20
C ARG A 141 -10.29 2.40 -18.50
N PRO A 142 -9.86 1.63 -19.52
CA PRO A 142 -9.57 2.22 -20.84
C PRO A 142 -10.82 2.81 -21.48
#